data_d4116d214ac10e4bf94c1a5342396b8d
#
_entry.id   d4116d214ac10e4bf94c1a5342396b8d
#
_cell.length_a   1.000
_cell.length_b   1.000
_cell.length_c   1.000
_cell.angle_alpha   90.00
_cell.angle_beta   90.00
_cell.angle_gamma   90.00
#
_symmetry.space_group_name_H-M   'P 1'
#
loop_
_entity.id
_entity.type
_entity.pdbx_description
1 polymer ?
#
loop_
_entity_poly.entity_id
_entity_poly.type
_entity_poly.pdbx_seq_one_letter_code
_entity_poly.pdbx_strand_id
1 'polypeptide(L)'
;MGKDAQKQVVLTDEAKKKFEECVAAMAACGFGPDGPPLETTFAEIEEFGHEVGKMVARAVDEKLTSQHAAHFQGTAACPCCETACPVEENPKTRDVRTTDGVVPLQEPICHCPVCNRDFFPSAYPAED
;
A
#
# COMPACT_ATOMS: atom_id res chain seq x y z
N MET A 1 -12.83 9.56 -18.25
CA MET A 1 -12.45 9.25 -17.97
C MET A 1 -12.02 8.36 -17.53
N GLY A 2 -11.97 7.84 -17.71
CA GLY A 2 -11.65 6.73 -17.33
C GLY A 2 -10.83 6.51 -16.29
N LYS A 3 -10.27 7.10 -15.89
CA LYS A 3 -9.51 6.84 -14.97
C LYS A 3 -9.87 5.96 -14.07
N ASP A 4 -10.87 5.74 -13.96
CA ASP A 4 -11.29 4.99 -12.93
C ASP A 4 -11.40 3.56 -13.18
N ALA A 5 -10.91 3.05 -14.25
CA ALA A 5 -10.93 1.62 -14.46
C ALA A 5 -10.12 0.96 -13.37
N GLN A 6 -10.75 0.15 -12.56
CA GLN A 6 -10.05 -0.58 -11.53
C GLN A 6 -9.19 -1.64 -12.17
N LYS A 7 -7.98 -1.78 -11.63
CA LYS A 7 -7.09 -2.81 -12.12
C LYS A 7 -7.55 -4.14 -11.58
N GLN A 8 -7.78 -5.09 -12.46
CA GLN A 8 -8.11 -6.43 -12.01
C GLN A 8 -6.87 -7.14 -11.52
N VAL A 9 -7.03 -7.92 -10.46
CA VAL A 9 -5.93 -8.69 -9.93
C VAL A 9 -5.93 -10.05 -10.61
N VAL A 10 -4.93 -10.30 -11.45
CA VAL A 10 -4.77 -11.57 -12.12
C VAL A 10 -3.49 -12.19 -11.61
N LEU A 11 -3.60 -13.33 -10.94
CA LEU A 11 -2.45 -13.96 -10.32
C LEU A 11 -1.81 -14.97 -11.26
N THR A 12 -0.47 -15.02 -11.24
CA THR A 12 0.24 -16.09 -11.89
C THR A 12 -0.01 -17.38 -11.14
N ASP A 13 0.33 -18.52 -11.76
CA ASP A 13 0.15 -19.80 -11.08
C ASP A 13 0.95 -19.86 -9.78
N GLU A 14 2.17 -19.35 -9.80
CA GLU A 14 2.99 -19.34 -8.60
C GLU A 14 2.39 -18.45 -7.51
N ALA A 15 1.95 -17.26 -7.88
CA ALA A 15 1.35 -16.35 -6.91
C ALA A 15 0.06 -16.93 -6.36
N LYS A 16 -0.73 -17.61 -7.19
CA LYS A 16 -1.96 -18.23 -6.76
C LYS A 16 -1.69 -19.32 -5.73
N LYS A 17 -0.65 -20.11 -5.96
CA LYS A 17 -0.28 -21.17 -5.02
C LYS A 17 0.11 -20.57 -3.67
N LYS A 18 0.93 -19.52 -3.70
CA LYS A 18 1.35 -18.87 -2.47
C LYS A 18 0.18 -18.20 -1.76
N PHE A 19 -0.74 -17.64 -2.52
CA PHE A 19 -1.93 -17.05 -1.96
C PHE A 19 -2.78 -18.11 -1.25
N GLU A 20 -2.95 -19.27 -1.88
CA GLU A 20 -3.73 -20.35 -1.26
C GLU A 20 -3.07 -20.84 0.02
N GLU A 21 -1.74 -20.94 0.02
CA GLU A 21 -1.01 -21.33 1.21
C GLU A 21 -1.18 -20.30 2.32
N CYS A 22 -1.16 -19.02 1.95
CA CYS A 22 -1.37 -17.95 2.91
C CYS A 22 -2.77 -17.99 3.51
N VAL A 23 -3.77 -18.24 2.67
CA VAL A 23 -5.16 -18.35 3.14
C VAL A 23 -5.30 -19.48 4.13
N ALA A 24 -4.69 -20.63 3.83
CA ALA A 24 -4.76 -21.78 4.74
C ALA A 24 -4.09 -21.47 6.08
N ALA A 25 -2.94 -20.79 6.04
CA ALA A 25 -2.24 -20.43 7.26
C ALA A 25 -3.03 -19.44 8.09
N MET A 26 -3.63 -18.45 7.45
CA MET A 26 -4.43 -17.44 8.15
C MET A 26 -5.68 -18.07 8.77
N ALA A 27 -6.34 -18.95 8.03
CA ALA A 27 -7.52 -19.62 8.54
C ALA A 27 -7.19 -20.45 9.77
N ALA A 28 -6.04 -21.13 9.74
CA ALA A 28 -5.62 -21.93 10.89
C ALA A 28 -5.30 -21.05 12.10
N CYS A 29 -4.77 -19.86 11.86
CA CYS A 29 -4.51 -18.93 12.97
C CYS A 29 -5.80 -18.52 13.67
N GLY A 30 -6.87 -18.36 12.91
CA GLY A 30 -8.13 -17.90 13.49
C GLY A 30 -8.95 -18.99 14.12
N PHE A 31 -9.00 -20.18 13.50
CA PHE A 31 -9.93 -21.21 13.92
C PHE A 31 -9.27 -22.57 14.12
N GLY A 32 -7.96 -22.65 13.96
CA GLY A 32 -7.26 -23.91 14.13
C GLY A 32 -7.22 -24.72 12.85
N PRO A 33 -6.46 -25.83 12.88
CA PRO A 33 -6.25 -26.60 11.64
C PRO A 33 -7.50 -27.31 11.12
N ASP A 34 -8.47 -27.55 12.00
CA ASP A 34 -9.69 -28.24 11.58
C ASP A 34 -10.81 -27.30 11.20
N GLY A 35 -10.57 -25.98 11.25
CA GLY A 35 -11.56 -25.01 10.86
C GLY A 35 -12.50 -24.64 11.99
N PRO A 36 -13.50 -23.80 11.70
CA PRO A 36 -14.41 -23.31 12.73
C PRO A 36 -15.26 -24.43 13.31
N PRO A 37 -15.50 -24.42 14.63
CA PRO A 37 -16.39 -25.43 15.23
C PRO A 37 -17.83 -25.23 14.76
N LEU A 38 -18.64 -26.27 15.00
CA LEU A 38 -19.99 -26.33 14.46
C LEU A 38 -20.86 -25.15 14.87
N GLU A 39 -20.67 -24.64 16.07
CA GLU A 39 -21.50 -23.55 16.58
C GLU A 39 -21.09 -22.16 16.06
N THR A 40 -20.02 -22.07 15.26
CA THR A 40 -19.58 -20.80 14.72
C THR A 40 -20.58 -20.29 13.71
N THR A 41 -20.90 -19.00 13.77
CA THR A 41 -21.82 -18.40 12.81
C THR A 41 -21.07 -17.89 11.60
N PHE A 42 -21.78 -17.72 10.49
CA PHE A 42 -21.16 -17.15 9.29
C PHE A 42 -20.70 -15.72 9.56
N ALA A 43 -21.42 -14.96 10.39
CA ALA A 43 -21.02 -13.60 10.70
C ALA A 43 -19.65 -13.57 11.36
N GLU A 44 -19.37 -14.52 12.24
CA GLU A 44 -18.06 -14.61 12.87
C GLU A 44 -16.97 -14.94 11.86
N ILE A 45 -17.27 -15.83 10.93
CA ILE A 45 -16.32 -16.18 9.88
C ILE A 45 -16.07 -14.98 8.98
N GLU A 46 -17.14 -14.27 8.62
CA GLU A 46 -17.02 -13.11 7.75
C GLU A 46 -16.21 -12.00 8.41
N GLU A 47 -16.41 -11.78 9.69
CA GLU A 47 -15.66 -10.77 10.41
C GLU A 47 -14.17 -11.09 10.42
N PHE A 48 -13.83 -12.36 10.64
CA PHE A 48 -12.43 -12.77 10.61
C PHE A 48 -11.82 -12.55 9.23
N GLY A 49 -12.55 -12.95 8.19
CA GLY A 49 -12.07 -12.74 6.81
C GLY A 49 -11.85 -11.29 6.49
N HIS A 50 -12.75 -10.43 6.98
CA HIS A 50 -12.64 -9.00 6.73
C HIS A 50 -11.39 -8.42 7.42
N GLU A 51 -11.11 -8.85 8.64
CA GLU A 51 -9.92 -8.38 9.35
C GLU A 51 -8.64 -8.86 8.67
N VAL A 52 -8.63 -10.11 8.20
CA VAL A 52 -7.49 -10.62 7.44
C VAL A 52 -7.32 -9.82 6.16
N GLY A 53 -8.42 -9.49 5.50
CA GLY A 53 -8.37 -8.70 4.28
C GLY A 53 -7.74 -7.35 4.51
N LYS A 54 -8.07 -6.69 5.62
CA LYS A 54 -7.46 -5.41 5.95
C LYS A 54 -5.96 -5.55 6.19
N MET A 55 -5.55 -6.62 6.86
CA MET A 55 -4.12 -6.85 7.09
C MET A 55 -3.36 -7.02 5.78
N VAL A 56 -3.94 -7.80 4.85
CA VAL A 56 -3.30 -8.00 3.56
C VAL A 56 -3.25 -6.70 2.77
N ALA A 57 -4.34 -5.94 2.79
CA ALA A 57 -4.39 -4.66 2.07
C ALA A 57 -3.30 -3.72 2.58
N ARG A 58 -3.15 -3.61 3.91
CA ARG A 58 -2.11 -2.74 4.47
C ARG A 58 -0.71 -3.20 4.07
N ALA A 59 -0.48 -4.51 4.08
CA ALA A 59 0.82 -5.04 3.72
C ALA A 59 1.14 -4.79 2.25
N VAL A 60 0.16 -4.93 1.37
CA VAL A 60 0.34 -4.66 -0.05
C VAL A 60 0.59 -3.17 -0.28
N ASP A 61 -0.17 -2.31 0.41
CA ASP A 61 0.03 -0.87 0.28
C ASP A 61 1.44 -0.48 0.69
N GLU A 62 1.91 -1.01 1.81
CA GLU A 62 3.24 -0.69 2.29
C GLU A 62 4.31 -1.17 1.32
N LYS A 63 4.14 -2.38 0.80
CA LYS A 63 5.12 -2.93 -0.14
C LYS A 63 5.18 -2.11 -1.42
N LEU A 64 4.01 -1.80 -2.00
CA LEU A 64 3.98 -1.09 -3.27
C LEU A 64 4.44 0.34 -3.13
N THR A 65 4.08 1.03 -2.04
CA THR A 65 4.54 2.40 -1.85
C THR A 65 6.03 2.46 -1.63
N SER A 66 6.60 1.45 -0.95
CA SER A 66 8.05 1.39 -0.76
C SER A 66 8.76 1.20 -2.10
N GLN A 67 8.23 0.31 -2.94
CA GLN A 67 8.79 0.10 -4.27
C GLN A 67 8.66 1.33 -5.14
N HIS A 68 7.51 2.00 -5.05
CA HIS A 68 7.25 3.21 -5.82
C HIS A 68 8.21 4.32 -5.41
N ALA A 69 8.41 4.49 -4.10
CA ALA A 69 9.31 5.52 -3.59
C ALA A 69 10.74 5.34 -4.12
N ALA A 70 11.15 4.10 -4.35
CA ALA A 70 12.50 3.84 -4.82
C ALA A 70 12.74 4.33 -6.24
N HIS A 71 11.66 4.61 -7.00
CA HIS A 71 11.81 5.12 -8.36
C HIS A 71 12.10 6.62 -8.41
N PHE A 72 11.87 7.35 -7.31
CA PHE A 72 12.08 8.79 -7.30
C PHE A 72 13.53 9.09 -7.00
N GLN A 73 14.28 9.45 -8.03
CA GLN A 73 15.68 9.77 -7.89
C GLN A 73 15.96 11.04 -8.70
N GLY A 74 17.06 11.72 -8.38
CA GLY A 74 17.44 12.92 -9.10
C GLY A 74 16.66 14.12 -8.62
N THR A 75 15.82 14.69 -9.49
CA THR A 75 15.07 15.88 -9.16
C THR A 75 13.60 15.71 -9.47
N ALA A 76 12.78 16.53 -8.82
CA ALA A 76 11.35 16.60 -9.09
C ALA A 76 10.94 18.07 -9.10
N ALA A 77 9.95 18.42 -9.91
CA ALA A 77 9.51 19.80 -10.04
C ALA A 77 8.64 20.20 -8.86
N CYS A 78 8.91 21.39 -8.30
CA CYS A 78 8.07 21.91 -7.23
C CYS A 78 6.66 22.17 -7.75
N PRO A 79 5.63 21.72 -7.03
CA PRO A 79 4.26 21.91 -7.52
C PRO A 79 3.82 23.37 -7.57
N CYS A 80 4.54 24.27 -6.90
CA CYS A 80 4.18 25.68 -6.90
C CYS A 80 4.94 26.49 -7.93
N CYS A 81 6.27 26.33 -7.98
CA CYS A 81 7.09 27.18 -8.84
C CYS A 81 7.82 26.41 -9.93
N GLU A 82 7.65 25.10 -9.96
CA GLU A 82 8.22 24.22 -10.98
C GLU A 82 9.75 24.17 -10.98
N THR A 83 10.39 24.68 -9.93
CA THR A 83 11.84 24.57 -9.81
C THR A 83 12.21 23.10 -9.62
N ALA A 84 13.27 22.66 -10.31
CA ALA A 84 13.76 21.30 -10.13
C ALA A 84 14.44 21.20 -8.76
N CYS A 85 13.91 20.32 -7.92
CA CYS A 85 14.39 20.15 -6.56
C CYS A 85 14.94 18.75 -6.38
N PRO A 86 16.08 18.60 -5.69
CA PRO A 86 16.64 17.26 -5.51
C PRO A 86 15.78 16.41 -4.59
N VAL A 87 15.65 15.14 -4.95
CA VAL A 87 14.98 14.17 -4.10
C VAL A 87 15.99 13.73 -3.04
N GLU A 88 15.57 13.77 -1.77
CA GLU A 88 16.48 13.41 -0.70
C GLU A 88 16.79 11.93 -0.73
N GLU A 89 17.97 11.60 -0.24
CA GLU A 89 18.47 10.24 -0.29
C GLU A 89 17.58 9.26 0.47
N ASN A 90 17.11 9.69 1.62
CA ASN A 90 16.34 8.81 2.48
C ASN A 90 14.87 9.23 2.46
N PRO A 91 13.98 8.33 2.06
CA PRO A 91 12.54 8.66 2.11
C PRO A 91 12.09 8.86 3.56
N LYS A 92 11.03 9.62 3.71
CA LYS A 92 10.47 9.88 5.02
C LYS A 92 9.32 8.91 5.26
N THR A 93 9.30 8.31 6.46
CA THR A 93 8.20 7.44 6.84
C THR A 93 7.09 8.27 7.44
N ARG A 94 5.87 8.05 6.97
CA ARG A 94 4.72 8.78 7.43
C ARG A 94 3.56 7.82 7.59
N ASP A 95 2.84 7.93 8.72
CA ASP A 95 1.65 7.10 8.93
C ASP A 95 0.48 7.73 8.18
N VAL A 96 -0.14 6.93 7.32
CA VAL A 96 -1.27 7.39 6.52
C VAL A 96 -2.50 6.58 6.87
N ARG A 97 -3.60 7.26 7.15
CA ARG A 97 -4.85 6.60 7.45
C ARG A 97 -5.53 6.18 6.15
N THR A 98 -5.76 4.89 6.00
CA THR A 98 -6.43 4.36 4.82
C THR A 98 -7.75 3.72 5.23
N THR A 99 -8.54 3.29 4.26
CA THR A 99 -9.79 2.59 4.56
C THR A 99 -9.54 1.28 5.27
N ASP A 100 -8.30 0.75 5.19
CA ASP A 100 -7.96 -0.52 5.82
C ASP A 100 -7.15 -0.35 7.10
N GLY A 101 -7.02 0.88 7.57
CA GLY A 101 -6.28 1.18 8.78
C GLY A 101 -5.09 2.07 8.52
N VAL A 102 -4.28 2.28 9.54
CA VAL A 102 -3.09 3.13 9.42
C VAL A 102 -1.96 2.33 8.83
N VAL A 103 -1.31 2.90 7.80
CA VAL A 103 -0.20 2.25 7.11
C VAL A 103 1.02 3.15 7.16
N PRO A 104 2.19 2.64 7.60
CA PRO A 104 3.42 3.43 7.51
C PRO A 104 3.92 3.39 6.07
N LEU A 105 3.95 4.55 5.44
CA LEU A 105 4.38 4.65 4.05
C LEU A 105 5.72 5.36 3.99
N GLN A 106 6.60 4.87 3.13
CA GLN A 106 7.85 5.55 2.84
C GLN A 106 7.63 6.41 1.61
N GLU A 107 7.83 7.71 1.78
CA GLU A 107 7.57 8.65 0.70
C GLU A 107 8.84 9.43 0.38
N PRO A 108 9.14 9.61 -0.92
CA PRO A 108 10.25 10.48 -1.30
C PRO A 108 9.93 11.92 -0.89
N ILE A 109 10.94 12.67 -0.47
CA ILE A 109 10.72 14.04 -0.04
C ILE A 109 11.69 14.95 -0.78
N CYS A 110 11.21 16.13 -1.15
CA CYS A 110 12.01 17.16 -1.78
C CYS A 110 11.83 18.46 -1.03
N HIS A 111 12.87 19.30 -1.08
CA HIS A 111 12.78 20.62 -0.50
C HIS A 111 13.01 21.64 -1.61
N CYS A 112 12.08 22.59 -1.76
CA CYS A 112 12.23 23.64 -2.74
C CYS A 112 12.90 24.85 -2.10
N PRO A 113 14.09 25.24 -2.56
CA PRO A 113 14.76 26.39 -1.97
C PRO A 113 14.10 27.71 -2.32
N VAL A 114 13.35 27.76 -3.43
CA VAL A 114 12.67 28.99 -3.84
C VAL A 114 11.44 29.24 -2.98
N CYS A 115 10.59 28.20 -2.83
CA CYS A 115 9.40 28.31 -1.99
C CYS A 115 9.70 28.07 -0.52
N ASN A 116 10.87 27.50 -0.22
CA ASN A 116 11.30 27.16 1.14
C ASN A 116 10.32 26.25 1.84
N ARG A 117 9.93 25.19 1.17
CA ARG A 117 9.05 24.19 1.80
C ARG A 117 9.29 22.84 1.18
N ASP A 118 8.90 21.82 1.94
CA ASP A 118 9.04 20.44 1.53
C ASP A 118 7.80 19.98 0.78
N PHE A 119 7.99 19.01 -0.10
CA PHE A 119 6.85 18.38 -0.75
C PHE A 119 7.20 16.92 -1.04
N PHE A 120 6.15 16.14 -1.29
CA PHE A 120 6.30 14.71 -1.58
C PHE A 120 5.96 14.49 -3.05
N PRO A 121 6.96 14.25 -3.90
CA PRO A 121 6.69 14.16 -5.35
C PRO A 121 5.73 13.04 -5.73
N SER A 122 5.61 12.00 -4.91
CA SER A 122 4.67 10.93 -5.21
C SER A 122 3.21 11.38 -5.09
N ALA A 123 2.95 12.50 -4.39
CA ALA A 123 1.61 13.04 -4.28
C ALA A 123 1.23 13.92 -5.47
N TYR A 124 2.20 14.26 -6.33
CA TYR A 124 1.97 15.13 -7.47
C TYR A 124 2.52 14.46 -8.72
N PRO A 125 1.81 13.48 -9.27
CA PRO A 125 2.30 12.76 -10.43
C PRO A 125 2.42 13.69 -11.63
N ALA A 126 3.37 13.37 -12.52
CA ALA A 126 3.58 14.14 -13.71
C ALA A 126 2.36 14.08 -14.59
N GLU A 127 2.03 15.20 -15.23
CA GLU A 127 0.93 15.21 -16.16
C GLU A 127 1.44 14.87 -17.53
N ASP A 128 0.66 14.17 -18.29
CA ASP A 128 1.04 13.78 -19.64
C ASP A 128 0.65 14.76 -20.70
#